data_7aa717b0bfd04d38f038bc5fe72fa5e2
#
_entry.id   7aa717b0bfd04d38f038bc5fe72fa5e2
#
_cell.length_a   1.000
_cell.length_b   1.000
_cell.length_c   1.000
_cell.angle_alpha   90.00
_cell.angle_beta   90.00
_cell.angle_gamma   90.00
#
_symmetry.space_group_name_H-M   'P 1'
#
loop_
_entity.id
_entity.type
_entity.pdbx_description
1 polymer ?
#
loop_
_entity_poly.entity_id
_entity_poly.type
_entity_poly.pdbx_seq_one_letter_code
_entity_poly.pdbx_strand_id
1 'polypeptide(L)'
;MVAAARIKIAVDDVSYSYEGKAALSNITFDIEANAITVLFGPAGGGKSTMLRLINRLNDLVEDTHLSGTISVDDEDVYAPGMDVAALRRRVGMVFALPLPLPGTIRENVLYGPRLTGSRDRMLLEETLARSLRQAALWDEVKDRLEQPANALSGGQQQRLCIARSLALEPEVLLLDEPTSGLDPISTGKVEASLAELKENYTVVIVPHSIQQAARVADYAAFLLMGELIEFRPGGEIFVNPTDQRTHDYVTGRFG
;
A
#
# COMPACT_ATOMS: atom_id res chain seq x y z
N MET A 1 23.24 20.08 5.00
CA MET A 1 21.88 20.50 4.61
C MET A 1 21.12 19.23 4.29
N VAL A 2 20.14 18.85 5.11
CA VAL A 2 19.20 17.77 4.77
C VAL A 2 18.38 18.31 3.61
N ALA A 3 18.36 17.61 2.47
CA ALA A 3 17.49 17.98 1.36
C ALA A 3 16.06 18.01 1.90
N ALA A 4 15.27 19.02 1.52
CA ALA A 4 13.86 19.05 1.88
C ALA A 4 13.21 17.75 1.37
N ALA A 5 12.47 17.07 2.24
CA ALA A 5 11.77 15.86 1.86
C ALA A 5 10.82 16.16 0.68
N ARG A 6 10.88 15.33 -0.35
CA ARG A 6 10.01 15.48 -1.52
C ARG A 6 8.65 14.89 -1.18
N ILE A 7 7.60 15.68 -1.29
CA ILE A 7 6.23 15.19 -1.20
C ILE A 7 5.93 14.33 -2.44
N LYS A 8 5.43 13.13 -2.23
CA LYS A 8 5.00 12.22 -3.29
C LYS A 8 3.51 12.25 -3.50
N ILE A 9 2.75 12.28 -2.39
CA ILE A 9 1.29 12.35 -2.42
C ILE A 9 0.88 13.47 -1.47
N ALA A 10 0.09 14.42 -1.96
CA ALA A 10 -0.57 15.41 -1.12
C ALA A 10 -2.07 15.11 -1.04
N VAL A 11 -2.60 15.12 0.18
CA VAL A 11 -4.03 14.97 0.49
C VAL A 11 -4.48 16.27 1.12
N ASP A 12 -5.40 16.99 0.46
CA ASP A 12 -5.82 18.34 0.89
C ASP A 12 -7.34 18.41 1.01
N ASP A 13 -7.81 18.63 2.24
CA ASP A 13 -9.21 18.79 2.65
C ASP A 13 -10.15 17.70 2.11
N VAL A 14 -9.67 16.47 2.08
CA VAL A 14 -10.39 15.34 1.49
C VAL A 14 -11.51 14.87 2.40
N SER A 15 -12.74 14.93 1.88
CA SER A 15 -13.92 14.30 2.48
C SER A 15 -14.52 13.31 1.50
N TYR A 16 -14.99 12.17 2.01
CA TYR A 16 -15.56 11.11 1.19
C TYR A 16 -16.73 10.41 1.87
N SER A 17 -17.78 10.11 1.11
CA SER A 17 -18.97 9.42 1.62
C SER A 17 -19.41 8.28 0.70
N TYR A 18 -20.02 7.26 1.30
CA TYR A 18 -20.75 6.18 0.66
C TYR A 18 -22.23 6.31 1.00
N GLU A 19 -23.13 6.31 0.03
CA GLU A 19 -24.58 6.40 0.24
C GLU A 19 -24.96 7.53 1.24
N GLY A 20 -24.29 8.68 1.15
CA GLY A 20 -24.49 9.82 2.05
C GLY A 20 -23.90 9.67 3.46
N LYS A 21 -23.27 8.54 3.79
CA LYS A 21 -22.59 8.36 5.09
C LYS A 21 -21.12 8.73 4.97
N ALA A 22 -20.65 9.66 5.80
CA ALA A 22 -19.26 10.08 5.82
C ALA A 22 -18.32 8.90 6.18
N ALA A 23 -17.30 8.68 5.37
CA ALA A 23 -16.23 7.72 5.60
C ALA A 23 -14.90 8.42 5.87
N LEU A 24 -14.70 9.63 5.33
CA LEU A 24 -13.59 10.53 5.60
C LEU A 24 -14.11 11.96 5.70
N SER A 25 -13.51 12.78 6.57
CA SER A 25 -13.92 14.16 6.84
C SER A 25 -12.69 15.06 6.99
N ASN A 26 -12.51 16.01 6.04
CA ASN A 26 -11.48 17.05 6.08
C ASN A 26 -10.06 16.51 6.36
N ILE A 27 -9.65 15.48 5.64
CA ILE A 27 -8.33 14.87 5.79
C ILE A 27 -7.30 15.69 5.04
N THR A 28 -6.24 16.13 5.74
CA THR A 28 -5.10 16.84 5.15
C THR A 28 -3.78 16.31 5.72
N PHE A 29 -2.93 15.74 4.88
CA PHE A 29 -1.56 15.33 5.20
C PHE A 29 -0.77 15.04 3.92
N ASP A 30 0.57 15.06 4.07
CA ASP A 30 1.51 14.79 2.98
C ASP A 30 2.24 13.47 3.20
N ILE A 31 2.46 12.72 2.12
CA ILE A 31 3.24 11.49 2.11
C ILE A 31 4.56 11.75 1.42
N GLU A 32 5.64 11.53 2.14
CA GLU A 32 6.99 11.72 1.63
C GLU A 32 7.40 10.61 0.67
N ALA A 33 8.17 11.00 -0.36
CA ALA A 33 8.74 10.05 -1.31
C ALA A 33 9.77 9.13 -0.62
N ASN A 34 9.84 7.88 -1.04
CA ASN A 34 10.82 6.91 -0.58
C ASN A 34 10.79 6.70 0.94
N ALA A 35 9.60 6.69 1.51
CA ALA A 35 9.34 6.45 2.91
C ALA A 35 8.15 5.50 3.08
N ILE A 36 8.03 4.91 4.27
CA ILE A 36 6.87 4.11 4.66
C ILE A 36 5.94 4.98 5.51
N THR A 37 4.78 5.33 4.95
CA THR A 37 3.69 5.97 5.68
C THR A 37 2.66 4.94 6.11
N VAL A 38 2.43 4.84 7.40
CA VAL A 38 1.45 3.93 8.00
C VAL A 38 0.13 4.66 8.25
N LEU A 39 -0.99 4.10 7.78
CA LEU A 39 -2.33 4.52 8.18
C LEU A 39 -2.86 3.54 9.22
N PHE A 40 -3.07 3.97 10.46
CA PHE A 40 -3.52 3.09 11.54
C PHE A 40 -4.74 3.65 12.27
N GLY A 41 -5.41 2.81 13.05
CA GLY A 41 -6.64 3.14 13.77
C GLY A 41 -7.63 1.98 13.77
N PRO A 42 -8.78 2.12 14.46
CA PRO A 42 -9.78 1.07 14.56
C PRO A 42 -10.41 0.70 13.20
N ALA A 43 -11.12 -0.43 13.17
CA ALA A 43 -11.94 -0.80 12.03
C ALA A 43 -12.99 0.28 11.75
N GLY A 44 -13.27 0.55 10.47
CA GLY A 44 -14.18 1.65 10.10
C GLY A 44 -13.59 3.05 10.21
N GLY A 45 -12.32 3.21 10.56
CA GLY A 45 -11.65 4.52 10.68
C GLY A 45 -11.34 5.22 9.34
N GLY A 46 -11.64 4.61 8.18
CA GLY A 46 -11.41 5.23 6.85
C GLY A 46 -10.10 4.84 6.16
N LYS A 47 -9.25 4.01 6.79
CA LYS A 47 -7.89 3.65 6.28
C LYS A 47 -7.90 3.06 4.86
N SER A 48 -8.66 1.99 4.63
CA SER A 48 -8.76 1.36 3.30
C SER A 48 -9.47 2.26 2.28
N THR A 49 -10.39 3.12 2.74
CA THR A 49 -11.02 4.14 1.90
C THR A 49 -9.97 5.11 1.38
N MET A 50 -9.09 5.63 2.26
CA MET A 50 -8.00 6.53 1.87
C MET A 50 -7.05 5.86 0.88
N LEU A 51 -6.59 4.61 1.12
CA LEU A 51 -5.75 3.89 0.16
C LEU A 51 -6.40 3.80 -1.23
N ARG A 52 -7.69 3.44 -1.27
CA ARG A 52 -8.41 3.27 -2.53
C ARG A 52 -8.70 4.59 -3.25
N LEU A 53 -8.76 5.71 -2.54
CA LEU A 53 -8.89 7.03 -3.16
C LEU A 53 -7.61 7.41 -3.91
N ILE A 54 -6.41 7.12 -3.37
CA ILE A 54 -5.13 7.47 -3.98
C ILE A 54 -4.97 6.86 -5.39
N ASN A 55 -5.49 5.64 -5.63
CA ASN A 55 -5.41 5.00 -6.95
C ASN A 55 -6.77 4.91 -7.67
N ARG A 56 -7.75 5.67 -7.20
CA ARG A 56 -9.10 5.74 -7.80
C ARG A 56 -9.83 4.40 -7.85
N LEU A 57 -9.54 3.48 -6.94
CA LEU A 57 -10.27 2.21 -6.89
C LEU A 57 -11.70 2.40 -6.40
N ASN A 58 -11.97 3.46 -5.64
CA ASN A 58 -13.31 3.83 -5.18
C ASN A 58 -14.24 4.28 -6.32
N ASP A 59 -13.72 4.58 -7.51
CA ASP A 59 -14.55 4.84 -8.72
C ASP A 59 -15.41 3.63 -9.12
N LEU A 60 -15.10 2.43 -8.59
CA LEU A 60 -15.86 1.21 -8.82
C LEU A 60 -17.08 1.06 -7.89
N VAL A 61 -17.24 1.98 -6.94
CA VAL A 61 -18.35 1.98 -5.97
C VAL A 61 -19.35 3.05 -6.37
N GLU A 62 -20.62 2.67 -6.47
CA GLU A 62 -21.72 3.58 -6.78
C GLU A 62 -22.10 4.44 -5.56
N ASP A 63 -22.86 5.51 -5.80
CA ASP A 63 -23.39 6.43 -4.78
C ASP A 63 -22.32 6.98 -3.83
N THR A 64 -21.21 7.45 -4.40
CA THR A 64 -20.12 8.05 -3.64
C THR A 64 -19.96 9.54 -3.94
N HIS A 65 -19.46 10.28 -2.98
CA HIS A 65 -19.12 11.70 -3.15
C HIS A 65 -17.74 11.99 -2.57
N LEU A 66 -16.90 12.65 -3.37
CA LEU A 66 -15.56 13.11 -3.01
C LEU A 66 -15.52 14.64 -3.06
N SER A 67 -14.91 15.27 -2.07
CA SER A 67 -14.47 16.68 -2.11
C SER A 67 -13.01 16.79 -1.64
N GLY A 68 -12.36 17.92 -1.91
CA GLY A 68 -10.94 18.09 -1.69
C GLY A 68 -10.11 17.55 -2.85
N THR A 69 -8.78 17.46 -2.66
CA THR A 69 -7.82 17.12 -3.72
C THR A 69 -6.85 16.05 -3.25
N ILE A 70 -6.55 15.09 -4.11
CA ILE A 70 -5.45 14.13 -3.92
C ILE A 70 -4.53 14.26 -5.13
N SER A 71 -3.25 14.57 -4.90
CA SER A 71 -2.27 14.65 -5.98
C SER A 71 -1.13 13.66 -5.78
N VAL A 72 -0.58 13.16 -6.89
CA VAL A 72 0.63 12.34 -6.95
C VAL A 72 1.63 13.07 -7.84
N ASP A 73 2.81 13.45 -7.31
CA ASP A 73 3.78 14.32 -7.98
C ASP A 73 3.13 15.61 -8.52
N ASP A 74 2.37 16.30 -7.68
CA ASP A 74 1.63 17.54 -8.00
C ASP A 74 0.52 17.40 -9.06
N GLU A 75 0.22 16.19 -9.54
CA GLU A 75 -0.83 15.91 -10.51
C GLU A 75 -2.11 15.43 -9.77
N ASP A 76 -3.20 16.20 -9.87
CA ASP A 76 -4.49 15.81 -9.27
C ASP A 76 -5.00 14.51 -9.90
N VAL A 77 -5.12 13.45 -9.09
CA VAL A 77 -5.54 12.13 -9.56
C VAL A 77 -7.01 12.10 -10.02
N TYR A 78 -7.82 13.10 -9.64
CA TYR A 78 -9.22 13.26 -10.06
C TYR A 78 -9.40 14.33 -11.14
N ALA A 79 -8.32 14.90 -11.69
CA ALA A 79 -8.41 15.87 -12.77
C ALA A 79 -9.20 15.32 -13.98
N PRO A 80 -10.00 16.16 -14.66
CA PRO A 80 -10.69 15.75 -15.88
C PRO A 80 -9.69 15.23 -16.94
N GLY A 81 -9.95 14.04 -17.46
CA GLY A 81 -9.08 13.43 -18.50
C GLY A 81 -7.90 12.62 -17.97
N MET A 82 -7.75 12.46 -16.66
CA MET A 82 -6.73 11.58 -16.06
C MET A 82 -6.84 10.15 -16.63
N ASP A 83 -5.73 9.61 -17.13
CA ASP A 83 -5.64 8.18 -17.50
C ASP A 83 -5.53 7.31 -16.24
N VAL A 84 -6.69 6.81 -15.78
CA VAL A 84 -6.78 5.96 -14.58
C VAL A 84 -5.96 4.67 -14.72
N ALA A 85 -5.82 4.12 -15.93
CA ALA A 85 -5.01 2.93 -16.15
C ALA A 85 -3.51 3.24 -16.00
N ALA A 86 -3.06 4.40 -16.48
CA ALA A 86 -1.70 4.89 -16.26
C ALA A 86 -1.45 5.17 -14.76
N LEU A 87 -2.39 5.85 -14.09
CA LEU A 87 -2.31 6.08 -12.65
C LEU A 87 -2.14 4.77 -11.87
N ARG A 88 -2.96 3.75 -12.14
CA ARG A 88 -2.92 2.44 -11.45
C ARG A 88 -1.67 1.62 -11.75
N ARG A 89 -0.94 1.92 -12.83
CA ARG A 89 0.41 1.37 -13.07
C ARG A 89 1.46 2.05 -12.20
N ARG A 90 1.36 3.39 -12.02
CA ARG A 90 2.26 4.18 -11.16
C ARG A 90 1.97 3.95 -9.68
N VAL A 91 0.71 3.72 -9.33
CA VAL A 91 0.22 3.54 -7.94
C VAL A 91 -0.36 2.14 -7.81
N GLY A 92 0.51 1.17 -7.53
CA GLY A 92 0.13 -0.24 -7.36
C GLY A 92 -0.57 -0.50 -6.02
N MET A 93 -1.49 -1.47 -5.98
CA MET A 93 -2.18 -1.85 -4.75
C MET A 93 -2.16 -3.36 -4.52
N VAL A 94 -1.94 -3.75 -3.28
CA VAL A 94 -2.00 -5.13 -2.79
C VAL A 94 -3.01 -5.20 -1.65
N PHE A 95 -3.91 -6.17 -1.71
CA PHE A 95 -5.01 -6.36 -0.77
C PHE A 95 -4.67 -7.33 0.35
N ALA A 96 -5.44 -7.30 1.44
CA ALA A 96 -5.30 -8.20 2.59
C ALA A 96 -5.46 -9.68 2.19
N LEU A 97 -6.46 -9.97 1.36
CA LEU A 97 -6.66 -11.32 0.84
C LEU A 97 -5.80 -11.53 -0.41
N PRO A 98 -4.84 -12.48 -0.40
CA PRO A 98 -4.07 -12.80 -1.59
C PRO A 98 -4.97 -13.43 -2.65
N LEU A 99 -4.94 -12.86 -3.86
CA LEU A 99 -5.68 -13.34 -5.01
C LEU A 99 -4.73 -13.58 -6.18
N PRO A 100 -4.04 -14.73 -6.22
CA PRO A 100 -3.31 -15.13 -7.41
C PRO A 100 -4.26 -15.26 -8.60
N LEU A 101 -3.80 -14.81 -9.76
CA LEU A 101 -4.53 -15.04 -11.01
C LEU A 101 -4.44 -16.54 -11.38
N PRO A 102 -5.43 -17.09 -12.10
CA PRO A 102 -5.32 -18.41 -12.68
C PRO A 102 -4.06 -18.53 -13.55
N GLY A 103 -3.30 -19.60 -13.37
CA GLY A 103 -2.04 -19.82 -14.09
C GLY A 103 -0.85 -20.07 -13.17
N THR A 104 0.34 -20.01 -13.73
CA THR A 104 1.61 -20.29 -13.06
C THR A 104 2.13 -19.12 -12.22
N ILE A 105 3.13 -19.36 -11.39
CA ILE A 105 3.85 -18.31 -10.64
C ILE A 105 4.43 -17.30 -11.63
N ARG A 106 5.09 -17.75 -12.69
CA ARG A 106 5.64 -16.93 -13.77
C ARG A 106 4.58 -16.05 -14.42
N GLU A 107 3.46 -16.64 -14.81
CA GLU A 107 2.37 -15.92 -15.47
C GLU A 107 1.78 -14.83 -14.57
N ASN A 108 1.66 -15.09 -13.27
CA ASN A 108 1.21 -14.10 -12.31
C ASN A 108 2.10 -12.86 -12.27
N VAL A 109 3.42 -13.04 -12.12
CA VAL A 109 4.36 -11.91 -12.06
C VAL A 109 4.42 -11.15 -13.39
N LEU A 110 4.45 -11.88 -14.50
CA LEU A 110 4.60 -11.30 -15.84
C LEU A 110 3.29 -10.85 -16.48
N TYR A 111 2.16 -10.99 -15.79
CA TYR A 111 0.86 -10.60 -16.32
C TYR A 111 0.83 -9.11 -16.72
N GLY A 112 1.20 -8.22 -15.82
CA GLY A 112 1.23 -6.78 -16.05
C GLY A 112 2.19 -6.37 -17.17
N PRO A 113 3.49 -6.73 -17.12
CA PRO A 113 4.45 -6.45 -18.19
C PRO A 113 4.01 -6.93 -19.57
N ARG A 114 3.43 -8.13 -19.67
CA ARG A 114 2.90 -8.64 -20.95
C ARG A 114 1.67 -7.86 -21.43
N LEU A 115 0.79 -7.48 -20.53
CA LEU A 115 -0.40 -6.68 -20.86
C LEU A 115 -0.01 -5.28 -21.36
N THR A 116 1.06 -4.69 -20.84
CA THR A 116 1.61 -3.40 -21.30
C THR A 116 2.45 -3.52 -22.58
N GLY A 117 2.56 -4.72 -23.16
CA GLY A 117 3.16 -4.95 -24.47
C GLY A 117 4.61 -5.40 -24.43
N SER A 118 5.23 -5.65 -23.27
CA SER A 118 6.58 -6.19 -23.18
C SER A 118 6.67 -7.58 -23.83
N ARG A 119 7.59 -7.73 -24.80
CA ARG A 119 7.82 -8.97 -25.54
C ARG A 119 9.26 -9.45 -25.47
N ASP A 120 10.15 -8.62 -24.97
CA ASP A 120 11.56 -8.99 -24.82
C ASP A 120 11.70 -10.05 -23.75
N ARG A 121 12.15 -11.23 -24.16
CA ARG A 121 12.29 -12.39 -23.28
C ARG A 121 13.33 -12.15 -22.17
N MET A 122 14.42 -11.47 -22.48
CA MET A 122 15.48 -11.22 -21.49
C MET A 122 14.97 -10.25 -20.42
N LEU A 123 14.34 -9.16 -20.85
CA LEU A 123 13.72 -8.18 -19.93
C LEU A 123 12.65 -8.82 -19.06
N LEU A 124 11.80 -9.70 -19.62
CA LEU A 124 10.79 -10.40 -18.84
C LEU A 124 11.38 -11.35 -17.78
N GLU A 125 12.46 -12.10 -18.12
CA GLU A 125 13.15 -12.95 -17.15
C GLU A 125 13.83 -12.14 -16.03
N GLU A 126 14.44 -11.02 -16.38
CA GLU A 126 15.03 -10.10 -15.40
C GLU A 126 13.97 -9.49 -14.49
N THR A 127 12.85 -9.01 -15.03
CA THR A 127 11.72 -8.49 -14.28
C THR A 127 11.15 -9.54 -13.34
N LEU A 128 10.96 -10.79 -13.81
CA LEU A 128 10.49 -11.90 -13.00
C LEU A 128 11.39 -12.15 -11.79
N ALA A 129 12.69 -12.30 -12.03
CA ALA A 129 13.66 -12.60 -10.99
C ALA A 129 13.78 -11.44 -9.98
N ARG A 130 13.86 -10.21 -10.46
CA ARG A 130 13.92 -8.99 -9.64
C ARG A 130 12.70 -8.88 -8.74
N SER A 131 11.48 -8.93 -9.31
CA SER A 131 10.24 -8.75 -8.55
C SER A 131 10.03 -9.82 -7.50
N LEU A 132 10.38 -11.08 -7.81
CA LEU A 132 10.32 -12.18 -6.83
C LEU A 132 11.36 -12.02 -5.70
N ARG A 133 12.57 -11.48 -5.99
CA ARG A 133 13.57 -11.16 -4.96
C ARG A 133 13.09 -10.02 -4.08
N GLN A 134 12.61 -8.94 -4.66
CA GLN A 134 12.06 -7.80 -3.93
C GLN A 134 10.88 -8.18 -3.01
N ALA A 135 10.09 -9.19 -3.39
CA ALA A 135 9.02 -9.74 -2.55
C ALA A 135 9.49 -10.87 -1.61
N ALA A 136 10.80 -11.09 -1.46
CA ALA A 136 11.42 -12.17 -0.67
C ALA A 136 10.83 -13.57 -0.97
N LEU A 137 10.51 -13.86 -2.23
CA LEU A 137 9.88 -15.10 -2.66
C LEU A 137 10.78 -15.94 -3.58
N TRP A 138 11.79 -15.33 -4.23
CA TRP A 138 12.62 -15.98 -5.25
C TRP A 138 13.19 -17.32 -4.84
N ASP A 139 13.84 -17.40 -3.69
CA ASP A 139 14.53 -18.63 -3.24
C ASP A 139 13.59 -19.80 -2.95
N GLU A 140 12.32 -19.50 -2.70
CA GLU A 140 11.29 -20.51 -2.44
C GLU A 140 10.64 -21.03 -3.73
N VAL A 141 10.73 -20.30 -4.85
CA VAL A 141 9.97 -20.64 -6.06
C VAL A 141 10.78 -20.74 -7.34
N LYS A 142 12.05 -20.32 -7.36
CA LYS A 142 12.90 -20.26 -8.56
C LYS A 142 12.96 -21.57 -9.37
N ASP A 143 12.90 -22.73 -8.70
CA ASP A 143 12.96 -24.04 -9.31
C ASP A 143 11.57 -24.61 -9.70
N ARG A 144 10.49 -23.84 -9.47
CA ARG A 144 9.11 -24.27 -9.72
C ARG A 144 8.20 -23.15 -10.27
N LEU A 145 8.75 -22.24 -11.06
CA LEU A 145 8.04 -21.09 -11.61
C LEU A 145 6.85 -21.46 -12.51
N GLU A 146 6.86 -22.65 -13.08
CA GLU A 146 5.78 -23.16 -13.93
C GLU A 146 4.69 -23.90 -13.11
N GLN A 147 4.81 -23.99 -11.79
CA GLN A 147 3.74 -24.54 -10.95
C GLN A 147 2.59 -23.56 -10.82
N PRO A 148 1.36 -24.07 -10.64
CA PRO A 148 0.18 -23.25 -10.41
C PRO A 148 0.35 -22.33 -9.18
N ALA A 149 0.00 -21.06 -9.30
CA ALA A 149 0.13 -20.08 -8.22
C ALA A 149 -0.75 -20.39 -7.01
N ASN A 150 -1.88 -21.06 -7.20
CA ASN A 150 -2.78 -21.49 -6.12
C ASN A 150 -2.22 -22.65 -5.26
N ALA A 151 -1.15 -23.32 -5.71
CA ALA A 151 -0.45 -24.35 -4.93
C ALA A 151 0.50 -23.73 -3.87
N LEU A 152 0.71 -22.44 -3.89
CA LEU A 152 1.51 -21.71 -2.90
C LEU A 152 0.77 -21.60 -1.56
N SER A 153 1.53 -21.54 -0.44
CA SER A 153 0.96 -21.22 0.87
C SER A 153 0.41 -19.77 0.88
N GLY A 154 -0.48 -19.43 1.82
CA GLY A 154 -1.06 -18.08 1.93
C GLY A 154 0.00 -16.99 1.97
N GLY A 155 1.06 -17.14 2.76
CA GLY A 155 2.16 -16.18 2.81
C GLY A 155 2.96 -16.09 1.50
N GLN A 156 3.13 -17.21 0.78
CA GLN A 156 3.75 -17.21 -0.54
C GLN A 156 2.85 -16.54 -1.58
N GLN A 157 1.54 -16.78 -1.53
CA GLN A 157 0.57 -16.11 -2.41
C GLN A 157 0.56 -14.61 -2.19
N GLN A 158 0.63 -14.14 -0.94
CA GLN A 158 0.70 -12.72 -0.63
C GLN A 158 1.97 -12.09 -1.20
N ARG A 159 3.13 -12.72 -1.00
CA ARG A 159 4.39 -12.24 -1.59
C ARG A 159 4.38 -12.32 -3.13
N LEU A 160 3.67 -13.27 -3.71
CA LEU A 160 3.44 -13.31 -5.16
C LEU A 160 2.60 -12.11 -5.64
N CYS A 161 1.56 -11.72 -4.90
CA CYS A 161 0.77 -10.53 -5.21
C CYS A 161 1.61 -9.24 -5.10
N ILE A 162 2.51 -9.16 -4.13
CA ILE A 162 3.49 -8.06 -4.02
C ILE A 162 4.43 -8.08 -5.24
N ALA A 163 5.04 -9.24 -5.59
CA ALA A 163 5.91 -9.37 -6.75
C ALA A 163 5.20 -8.98 -8.06
N ARG A 164 3.93 -9.36 -8.23
CA ARG A 164 3.11 -8.99 -9.39
C ARG A 164 2.92 -7.48 -9.50
N SER A 165 2.71 -6.79 -8.38
CA SER A 165 2.61 -5.33 -8.36
C SER A 165 3.95 -4.67 -8.70
N LEU A 166 5.06 -5.14 -8.11
CA LEU A 166 6.41 -4.63 -8.34
C LEU A 166 6.92 -4.87 -9.76
N ALA A 167 6.38 -5.86 -10.48
CA ALA A 167 6.76 -6.15 -11.87
C ALA A 167 6.39 -5.02 -12.85
N LEU A 168 5.49 -4.13 -12.47
CA LEU A 168 5.14 -2.91 -13.22
C LEU A 168 6.01 -1.70 -12.86
N GLU A 169 6.95 -1.84 -11.93
CA GLU A 169 7.81 -0.76 -11.42
C GLU A 169 6.99 0.47 -10.98
N PRO A 170 6.05 0.29 -10.05
CA PRO A 170 5.23 1.39 -9.59
C PRO A 170 6.10 2.43 -8.86
N GLU A 171 5.63 3.67 -8.80
CA GLU A 171 6.28 4.72 -8.00
C GLU A 171 5.78 4.69 -6.55
N VAL A 172 4.54 4.24 -6.36
CA VAL A 172 3.86 4.12 -5.07
C VAL A 172 3.30 2.71 -4.92
N LEU A 173 3.51 2.10 -3.75
CA LEU A 173 2.95 0.81 -3.37
C LEU A 173 1.98 0.97 -2.20
N LEU A 174 0.70 0.74 -2.45
CA LEU A 174 -0.36 0.76 -1.46
C LEU A 174 -0.60 -0.67 -0.95
N LEU A 175 -0.56 -0.86 0.37
CA LEU A 175 -0.68 -2.17 1.00
C LEU A 175 -1.80 -2.15 2.05
N ASP A 176 -2.90 -2.82 1.78
CA ASP A 176 -4.03 -2.93 2.71
C ASP A 176 -3.91 -4.24 3.49
N GLU A 177 -3.47 -4.19 4.74
CA GLU A 177 -3.23 -5.31 5.66
C GLU A 177 -2.44 -6.49 5.04
N PRO A 178 -1.26 -6.26 4.42
CA PRO A 178 -0.56 -7.26 3.61
C PRO A 178 -0.06 -8.48 4.39
N THR A 179 -0.16 -8.47 5.72
CA THR A 179 0.27 -9.57 6.60
C THR A 179 -0.87 -10.23 7.35
N SER A 180 -2.12 -9.86 7.03
CA SER A 180 -3.30 -10.45 7.65
C SER A 180 -3.35 -11.96 7.38
N GLY A 181 -3.52 -12.76 8.43
CA GLY A 181 -3.57 -14.22 8.31
C GLY A 181 -2.25 -14.91 7.98
N LEU A 182 -1.10 -14.21 7.99
CA LEU A 182 0.20 -14.81 7.80
C LEU A 182 0.80 -15.30 9.12
N ASP A 183 1.60 -16.35 9.03
CA ASP A 183 2.45 -16.80 10.15
C ASP A 183 3.56 -15.77 10.45
N PRO A 184 4.15 -15.80 11.66
CA PRO A 184 5.17 -14.82 12.06
C PRO A 184 6.42 -14.77 11.16
N ILE A 185 6.81 -15.91 10.57
CA ILE A 185 7.99 -15.99 9.69
C ILE A 185 7.68 -15.29 8.37
N SER A 186 6.51 -15.55 7.78
CA SER A 186 6.04 -14.90 6.55
C SER A 186 5.83 -13.39 6.77
N THR A 187 5.29 -12.99 7.92
CA THR A 187 5.15 -11.58 8.31
C THR A 187 6.52 -10.90 8.37
N GLY A 188 7.51 -11.50 9.03
CA GLY A 188 8.86 -10.94 9.10
C GLY A 188 9.52 -10.77 7.73
N LYS A 189 9.28 -11.70 6.79
CA LYS A 189 9.78 -11.59 5.41
C LYS A 189 9.15 -10.41 4.66
N VAL A 190 7.85 -10.18 4.82
CA VAL A 190 7.17 -9.01 4.22
C VAL A 190 7.72 -7.73 4.83
N GLU A 191 7.85 -7.62 6.15
CA GLU A 191 8.39 -6.44 6.84
C GLU A 191 9.84 -6.13 6.39
N ALA A 192 10.69 -7.16 6.28
CA ALA A 192 12.06 -6.99 5.78
C ALA A 192 12.07 -6.48 4.32
N SER A 193 11.21 -7.04 3.46
CA SER A 193 11.06 -6.54 2.08
C SER A 193 10.65 -5.07 2.04
N LEU A 194 9.71 -4.64 2.90
CA LEU A 194 9.26 -3.24 2.94
C LEU A 194 10.39 -2.28 3.30
N ALA A 195 11.28 -2.67 4.23
CA ALA A 195 12.43 -1.87 4.62
C ALA A 195 13.43 -1.65 3.47
N GLU A 196 13.57 -2.64 2.57
CA GLU A 196 14.40 -2.52 1.36
C GLU A 196 13.66 -1.75 0.25
N LEU A 197 12.36 -1.99 0.10
CA LEU A 197 11.55 -1.39 -0.96
C LEU A 197 11.45 0.13 -0.84
N LYS A 198 11.41 0.68 0.39
CA LYS A 198 11.31 2.13 0.59
C LYS A 198 12.48 2.93 0.00
N GLU A 199 13.63 2.30 -0.26
CA GLU A 199 14.75 2.97 -0.92
C GLU A 199 14.42 3.42 -2.34
N ASN A 200 13.48 2.73 -3.01
CA ASN A 200 13.12 2.98 -4.41
C ASN A 200 11.64 3.29 -4.62
N TYR A 201 10.78 2.98 -3.66
CA TYR A 201 9.34 3.12 -3.75
C TYR A 201 8.79 3.92 -2.58
N THR A 202 7.75 4.69 -2.82
CA THR A 202 6.94 5.26 -1.73
C THR A 202 5.93 4.21 -1.28
N VAL A 203 5.89 3.90 -0.01
CA VAL A 203 5.01 2.84 0.53
C VAL A 203 3.96 3.46 1.45
N VAL A 204 2.69 3.14 1.20
CA VAL A 204 1.59 3.47 2.11
C VAL A 204 0.95 2.18 2.57
N ILE A 205 0.96 1.93 3.86
CA ILE A 205 0.51 0.65 4.43
C ILE A 205 -0.56 0.84 5.51
N VAL A 206 -1.60 0.05 5.45
CA VAL A 206 -2.49 -0.23 6.59
C VAL A 206 -1.97 -1.51 7.24
N PRO A 207 -1.39 -1.45 8.44
CA PRO A 207 -0.84 -2.61 9.11
C PRO A 207 -1.93 -3.46 9.76
N HIS A 208 -1.65 -4.74 9.96
CA HIS A 208 -2.54 -5.65 10.69
C HIS A 208 -2.58 -5.37 12.20
N SER A 209 -1.51 -4.81 12.77
CA SER A 209 -1.39 -4.53 14.21
C SER A 209 -0.59 -3.27 14.49
N ILE A 210 -0.81 -2.68 15.69
CA ILE A 210 -0.04 -1.52 16.17
C ILE A 210 1.44 -1.87 16.29
N GLN A 211 1.77 -3.09 16.72
CA GLN A 211 3.16 -3.54 16.85
C GLN A 211 3.86 -3.58 15.48
N GLN A 212 3.17 -4.00 14.43
CA GLN A 212 3.69 -3.93 13.06
C GLN A 212 3.86 -2.48 12.63
N ALA A 213 2.85 -1.64 12.86
CA ALA A 213 2.91 -0.22 12.57
C ALA A 213 4.17 0.44 13.14
N ALA A 214 4.43 0.21 14.44
CA ALA A 214 5.58 0.76 15.14
C ALA A 214 6.94 0.28 14.61
N ARG A 215 7.01 -0.94 14.04
CA ARG A 215 8.27 -1.47 13.48
C ARG A 215 8.62 -0.92 12.11
N VAL A 216 7.60 -0.63 11.28
CA VAL A 216 7.84 -0.33 9.86
C VAL A 216 7.71 1.15 9.51
N ALA A 217 7.04 1.96 10.34
CA ALA A 217 6.68 3.34 10.03
C ALA A 217 7.87 4.30 10.04
N ASP A 218 8.08 5.03 8.94
CA ASP A 218 8.82 6.28 8.95
C ASP A 218 7.88 7.42 9.41
N TYR A 219 6.64 7.44 8.89
CA TYR A 219 5.55 8.34 9.29
C TYR A 219 4.29 7.54 9.59
N ALA A 220 3.43 8.08 10.45
CA ALA A 220 2.18 7.43 10.78
C ALA A 220 1.03 8.42 10.94
N ALA A 221 -0.13 8.08 10.36
CA ALA A 221 -1.39 8.79 10.42
C ALA A 221 -2.41 7.98 11.22
N PHE A 222 -2.87 8.53 12.35
CA PHE A 222 -3.94 7.95 13.14
C PHE A 222 -5.30 8.42 12.63
N LEU A 223 -6.09 7.49 12.10
CA LEU A 223 -7.44 7.72 11.58
C LEU A 223 -8.48 7.15 12.54
N LEU A 224 -9.41 7.99 12.99
CA LEU A 224 -10.50 7.62 13.90
C LEU A 224 -11.82 8.17 13.38
N MET A 225 -12.79 7.29 13.13
CA MET A 225 -14.14 7.67 12.64
C MET A 225 -14.12 8.60 11.42
N GLY A 226 -13.17 8.38 10.51
CA GLY A 226 -13.02 9.19 9.29
C GLY A 226 -12.27 10.50 9.46
N GLU A 227 -11.74 10.82 10.63
CA GLU A 227 -10.93 12.00 10.90
C GLU A 227 -9.45 11.65 11.05
N LEU A 228 -8.57 12.52 10.59
CA LEU A 228 -7.14 12.47 10.90
C LEU A 228 -6.89 13.10 12.26
N ILE A 229 -6.53 12.28 13.23
CA ILE A 229 -6.31 12.74 14.61
C ILE A 229 -4.91 13.24 14.82
N GLU A 230 -3.93 12.51 14.28
CA GLU A 230 -2.52 12.83 14.45
C GLU A 230 -1.72 12.28 13.28
N PHE A 231 -0.75 13.07 12.75
CA PHE A 231 0.22 12.65 11.74
C PHE A 231 1.61 13.09 12.16
N ARG A 232 2.52 12.13 12.34
CA ARG A 232 3.88 12.39 12.87
C ARG A 232 4.88 11.33 12.41
N PRO A 233 6.20 11.56 12.62
CA PRO A 233 7.21 10.52 12.51
C PRO A 233 6.85 9.29 13.35
N GLY A 234 7.06 8.10 12.77
CA GLY A 234 6.69 6.82 13.41
C GLY A 234 7.37 6.62 14.77
N GLY A 235 8.66 6.97 14.89
CA GLY A 235 9.40 6.91 16.16
C GLY A 235 8.83 7.79 17.27
N GLU A 236 8.00 8.77 16.95
CA GLU A 236 7.38 9.67 17.93
C GLU A 236 5.95 9.23 18.27
N ILE A 237 5.11 9.02 17.27
CA ILE A 237 3.66 8.79 17.45
C ILE A 237 3.36 7.51 18.24
N PHE A 238 4.19 6.46 18.12
CA PHE A 238 4.01 5.21 18.86
C PHE A 238 4.61 5.22 20.26
N VAL A 239 5.49 6.19 20.59
CA VAL A 239 6.18 6.28 21.88
C VAL A 239 5.62 7.39 22.74
N ASN A 240 5.38 8.55 22.15
CA ASN A 240 4.90 9.75 22.85
C ASN A 240 3.91 10.53 21.95
N PRO A 241 2.72 9.99 21.70
CA PRO A 241 1.68 10.70 20.94
C PRO A 241 1.25 11.98 21.67
N THR A 242 0.84 12.98 20.92
CA THR A 242 0.41 14.28 21.46
C THR A 242 -1.10 14.35 21.71
N ASP A 243 -1.90 13.59 20.95
CA ASP A 243 -3.34 13.50 21.16
C ASP A 243 -3.67 12.34 22.11
N GLN A 244 -4.53 12.60 23.10
CA GLN A 244 -4.93 11.60 24.09
C GLN A 244 -5.61 10.38 23.44
N ARG A 245 -6.38 10.57 22.37
CA ARG A 245 -7.06 9.49 21.63
C ARG A 245 -6.03 8.56 20.97
N THR A 246 -4.96 9.13 20.41
CA THR A 246 -3.84 8.35 19.87
C THR A 246 -3.15 7.55 20.97
N HIS A 247 -2.89 8.20 22.12
CA HIS A 247 -2.26 7.56 23.28
C HIS A 247 -3.11 6.38 23.79
N ASP A 248 -4.41 6.57 23.96
CA ASP A 248 -5.30 5.53 24.45
C ASP A 248 -5.39 4.35 23.48
N TYR A 249 -5.40 4.64 22.15
CA TYR A 249 -5.38 3.60 21.12
C TYR A 249 -4.09 2.79 21.12
N VAL A 250 -2.92 3.46 21.12
CA VAL A 250 -1.60 2.82 21.08
C VAL A 250 -1.35 1.98 22.34
N THR A 251 -1.83 2.44 23.50
CA THR A 251 -1.67 1.71 24.78
C THR A 251 -2.73 0.65 25.04
N GLY A 252 -3.69 0.44 24.11
CA GLY A 252 -4.77 -0.54 24.27
C GLY A 252 -5.84 -0.16 25.29
N ARG A 253 -5.94 1.12 25.63
CA ARG A 253 -6.98 1.66 26.56
C ARG A 253 -8.21 2.17 25.81
N PHE A 254 -8.27 1.91 24.53
CA PHE A 254 -9.34 2.35 23.64
C PHE A 254 -10.51 1.35 23.73
N GLY A 255 -11.63 1.75 24.33
CA GLY A 255 -12.83 0.93 24.51
C GLY A 255 -13.95 1.73 25.12
#